data_4d528339ad6dee09ce8144ed7309b011
#
_entry.id   4d528339ad6dee09ce8144ed7309b011
#
_cell.length_a   1.000
_cell.length_b   1.000
_cell.length_c   1.000
_cell.angle_alpha   90.00
_cell.angle_beta   90.00
_cell.angle_gamma   90.00
#
_symmetry.space_group_name_H-M   'P 1'
#
loop_
_entity.id
_entity.type
_entity.pdbx_description
1 polymer ?
#
loop_
_entity_poly.entity_id
_entity_poly.type
_entity_poly.pdbx_seq_one_letter_code
_entity_poly.pdbx_strand_id
1 'polypeptide(L)'
;MTPAETLAALARLKAVPVIRAARLEHATRAATWLAEAGMSVVEMTLTTPGVFDGIAELCKRPGLIVGAGTILSAADARLAISAGSQFLVTPCWVDGVIELAQAANIAVLVGAATPSEIWHAHTAGASAVKVFPATCVGGPAFLRQVRAVFPGVPLMPTGGVSIDTAADYLAAGAFCVGLGSELAPAAALEAGDRARVIDKARKLLARLTPPSTIAV
;
A
#
# COMPACT_ATOMS: atom_id res chain seq x y z
N MET A 1 12.54 4.32 10.73
CA MET A 1 12.04 2.91 10.51
C MET A 1 12.82 2.34 9.35
N THR A 2 13.38 1.15 9.51
CA THR A 2 14.13 0.46 8.45
C THR A 2 13.20 -0.19 7.42
N PRO A 3 13.69 -0.53 6.21
CA PRO A 3 12.91 -1.28 5.22
C PRO A 3 12.31 -2.58 5.78
N ALA A 4 13.09 -3.33 6.57
CA ALA A 4 12.63 -4.58 7.17
C ALA A 4 11.49 -4.39 8.18
N GLU A 5 11.58 -3.37 9.04
CA GLU A 5 10.51 -3.02 9.99
C GLU A 5 9.24 -2.59 9.27
N THR A 6 9.38 -1.81 8.18
CA THR A 6 8.25 -1.40 7.35
C THR A 6 7.58 -2.63 6.72
N LEU A 7 8.33 -3.50 6.06
CA LEU A 7 7.77 -4.72 5.46
C LEU A 7 7.09 -5.63 6.50
N ALA A 8 7.68 -5.77 7.69
CA ALA A 8 7.07 -6.53 8.77
C ALA A 8 5.73 -5.92 9.23
N ALA A 9 5.62 -4.59 9.28
CA ALA A 9 4.37 -3.91 9.60
C ALA A 9 3.30 -4.11 8.50
N LEU A 10 3.67 -4.01 7.23
CA LEU A 10 2.79 -4.27 6.10
C LEU A 10 2.29 -5.73 6.11
N ALA A 11 3.19 -6.69 6.32
CA ALA A 11 2.87 -8.11 6.40
C ALA A 11 1.93 -8.45 7.57
N ARG A 12 2.13 -7.80 8.72
CA ARG A 12 1.27 -7.97 9.90
C ARG A 12 -0.13 -7.42 9.67
N LEU A 13 -0.25 -6.24 9.06
CA LEU A 13 -1.54 -5.62 8.74
C LEU A 13 -2.24 -6.31 7.58
N LYS A 14 -1.48 -6.92 6.67
CA LYS A 14 -1.94 -7.61 5.46
C LYS A 14 -2.67 -6.72 4.43
N ALA A 15 -2.92 -5.46 4.75
CA ALA A 15 -3.59 -4.52 3.87
C ALA A 15 -2.98 -3.12 3.98
N VAL A 16 -2.84 -2.44 2.84
CA VAL A 16 -2.37 -1.06 2.74
C VAL A 16 -3.49 -0.22 2.12
N PRO A 17 -4.13 0.67 2.88
CA PRO A 17 -5.03 1.67 2.31
C PRO A 17 -4.26 2.60 1.36
N VAL A 18 -4.72 2.68 0.12
CA VAL A 18 -4.19 3.58 -0.92
C VAL A 18 -5.14 4.76 -1.03
N ILE A 19 -4.73 5.91 -0.48
CA ILE A 19 -5.59 7.08 -0.35
C ILE A 19 -5.38 8.03 -1.52
N ARG A 20 -6.46 8.27 -2.26
CA ARG A 20 -6.54 9.23 -3.35
C ARG A 20 -7.75 10.11 -3.14
N ALA A 21 -7.57 11.43 -3.10
CA ALA A 21 -8.66 12.38 -2.97
C ALA A 21 -8.41 13.62 -3.82
N ALA A 22 -9.48 14.32 -4.19
CA ALA A 22 -9.41 15.57 -4.93
C ALA A 22 -8.88 16.74 -4.08
N ARG A 23 -8.93 16.63 -2.76
CA ARG A 23 -8.51 17.65 -1.79
C ARG A 23 -7.69 17.01 -0.68
N LEU A 24 -6.64 17.72 -0.24
CA LEU A 24 -5.74 17.26 0.83
C LEU A 24 -6.51 16.96 2.12
N GLU A 25 -7.41 17.82 2.51
CA GLU A 25 -8.19 17.67 3.75
C GLU A 25 -9.01 16.36 3.74
N HIS A 26 -9.50 15.91 2.58
CA HIS A 26 -10.20 14.63 2.46
C HIS A 26 -9.23 13.44 2.60
N ALA A 27 -8.02 13.56 2.05
CA ALA A 27 -7.02 12.52 2.16
C ALA A 27 -6.50 12.36 3.59
N THR A 28 -6.16 13.46 4.28
CA THR A 28 -5.68 13.44 5.67
C THR A 28 -6.77 12.95 6.64
N ARG A 29 -8.00 13.35 6.39
CA ARG A 29 -9.16 12.87 7.14
C ARG A 29 -9.40 11.38 6.95
N ALA A 30 -9.30 10.88 5.71
CA ALA A 30 -9.39 9.44 5.42
C ALA A 30 -8.29 8.66 6.16
N ALA A 31 -7.04 9.11 6.09
CA ALA A 31 -5.92 8.49 6.80
C ALA A 31 -6.17 8.42 8.31
N THR A 32 -6.70 9.50 8.89
CA THR A 32 -7.07 9.57 10.30
C THR A 32 -8.13 8.53 10.66
N TRP A 33 -9.23 8.47 9.93
CA TRP A 33 -10.32 7.51 10.19
C TRP A 33 -9.90 6.06 10.02
N LEU A 34 -9.04 5.79 9.02
CA LEU A 34 -8.49 4.45 8.80
C LEU A 34 -7.56 4.04 9.96
N ALA A 35 -6.73 4.97 10.46
CA ALA A 35 -5.90 4.73 11.63
C ALA A 35 -6.75 4.43 12.89
N GLU A 36 -7.83 5.19 13.12
CA GLU A 36 -8.79 4.94 14.20
C GLU A 36 -9.50 3.60 14.09
N ALA A 37 -9.67 3.08 12.86
CA ALA A 37 -10.20 1.75 12.61
C ALA A 37 -9.20 0.62 12.86
N GLY A 38 -7.92 0.94 13.15
CA GLY A 38 -6.85 -0.03 13.41
C GLY A 38 -5.88 -0.23 12.22
N MET A 39 -5.99 0.56 11.15
CA MET A 39 -5.06 0.50 10.03
C MET A 39 -3.83 1.39 10.30
N SER A 40 -2.78 0.77 10.83
CA SER A 40 -1.54 1.46 11.24
C SER A 40 -0.60 1.82 10.08
N VAL A 41 -1.00 1.56 8.84
CA VAL A 41 -0.23 1.90 7.62
C VAL A 41 -1.17 2.57 6.63
N VAL A 42 -0.69 3.59 5.91
CA VAL A 42 -1.41 4.23 4.79
C VAL A 42 -0.44 4.62 3.68
N GLU A 43 -0.90 4.52 2.43
CA GLU A 43 -0.23 5.05 1.24
C GLU A 43 -0.96 6.33 0.79
N MET A 44 -0.29 7.48 0.84
CA MET A 44 -0.80 8.76 0.32
C MET A 44 -0.36 8.93 -1.13
N THR A 45 -1.29 9.05 -2.08
CA THR A 45 -0.94 9.12 -3.50
C THR A 45 -0.64 10.55 -3.95
N LEU A 46 0.40 10.72 -4.78
CA LEU A 46 0.84 12.01 -5.32
C LEU A 46 -0.20 12.67 -6.26
N THR A 47 -1.24 11.94 -6.64
CA THR A 47 -2.37 12.51 -7.37
C THR A 47 -3.28 13.39 -6.50
N THR A 48 -3.07 13.41 -5.19
CA THR A 48 -3.76 14.33 -4.27
C THR A 48 -2.99 15.65 -4.20
N PRO A 49 -3.61 16.80 -4.53
CA PRO A 49 -2.95 18.10 -4.44
C PRO A 49 -2.44 18.39 -3.02
N GLY A 50 -1.21 18.90 -2.90
CA GLY A 50 -0.60 19.25 -1.60
C GLY A 50 -0.22 18.05 -0.73
N VAL A 51 -0.12 16.85 -1.30
CA VAL A 51 0.06 15.59 -0.56
C VAL A 51 1.31 15.57 0.33
N PHE A 52 2.39 16.26 -0.05
CA PHE A 52 3.62 16.30 0.75
C PHE A 52 3.40 16.96 2.12
N ASP A 53 2.59 18.01 2.19
CA ASP A 53 2.22 18.63 3.47
C ASP A 53 1.40 17.66 4.33
N GLY A 54 0.48 16.93 3.71
CA GLY A 54 -0.31 15.89 4.39
C GLY A 54 0.54 14.72 4.90
N ILE A 55 1.53 14.29 4.13
CA ILE A 55 2.50 13.27 4.57
C ILE A 55 3.26 13.79 5.79
N ALA A 56 3.82 15.01 5.72
CA ALA A 56 4.57 15.62 6.81
C ALA A 56 3.75 15.77 8.10
N GLU A 57 2.46 16.06 7.97
CA GLU A 57 1.52 16.12 9.10
C GLU A 57 1.25 14.72 9.69
N LEU A 58 0.89 13.77 8.82
CA LEU A 58 0.52 12.41 9.24
C LEU A 58 1.69 11.63 9.86
N CYS A 59 2.91 11.85 9.37
CA CYS A 59 4.13 11.23 9.93
C CYS A 59 4.42 11.65 11.39
N LYS A 60 3.83 12.73 11.88
CA LYS A 60 3.92 13.14 13.29
C LYS A 60 3.00 12.33 14.21
N ARG A 61 2.05 11.55 13.64
CA ARG A 61 1.11 10.75 14.44
C ARG A 61 1.76 9.47 14.95
N PRO A 62 1.83 9.25 16.27
CA PRO A 62 2.42 8.04 16.83
C PRO A 62 1.69 6.78 16.32
N GLY A 63 2.45 5.77 15.94
CA GLY A 63 1.92 4.47 15.53
C GLY A 63 1.34 4.41 14.10
N LEU A 64 1.35 5.50 13.34
CA LEU A 64 0.95 5.52 11.94
C LEU A 64 2.18 5.52 11.03
N ILE A 65 2.25 4.55 10.13
CA ILE A 65 3.27 4.43 9.09
C ILE A 65 2.70 5.03 7.81
N VAL A 66 3.36 6.07 7.29
CA VAL A 66 2.88 6.80 6.11
C VAL A 66 3.86 6.62 4.95
N GLY A 67 3.35 6.10 3.85
CA GLY A 67 4.09 6.02 2.58
C GLY A 67 3.55 6.98 1.54
N ALA A 68 4.40 7.29 0.55
CA ALA A 68 4.04 8.03 -0.64
C ALA A 68 3.87 7.09 -1.82
N GLY A 69 2.73 7.16 -2.50
CA GLY A 69 2.42 6.35 -3.68
C GLY A 69 2.21 7.16 -4.94
N THR A 70 2.17 6.45 -6.07
CA THR A 70 2.11 7.06 -7.40
C THR A 70 3.34 7.94 -7.68
N ILE A 71 4.51 7.50 -7.20
CA ILE A 71 5.80 8.12 -7.53
C ILE A 71 6.11 7.83 -9.01
N LEU A 72 6.29 8.88 -9.80
CA LEU A 72 6.55 8.78 -11.25
C LEU A 72 7.89 9.37 -11.68
N SER A 73 8.64 9.93 -10.74
CA SER A 73 9.97 10.48 -10.99
C SER A 73 10.88 10.41 -9.77
N ALA A 74 12.20 10.47 -10.00
CA ALA A 74 13.17 10.62 -8.93
C ALA A 74 13.00 11.95 -8.15
N ALA A 75 12.47 12.99 -8.79
CA ALA A 75 12.15 14.27 -8.12
C ALA A 75 11.00 14.09 -7.12
N ASP A 76 9.93 13.39 -7.51
CA ASP A 76 8.83 13.05 -6.61
C ASP A 76 9.31 12.22 -5.41
N ALA A 77 10.19 11.25 -5.66
CA ALA A 77 10.76 10.42 -4.59
C ALA A 77 11.52 11.27 -3.56
N ARG A 78 12.37 12.23 -4.01
CA ARG A 78 13.08 13.15 -3.11
C ARG A 78 12.14 14.00 -2.28
N LEU A 79 11.09 14.55 -2.89
CA LEU A 79 10.09 15.35 -2.18
C LEU A 79 9.34 14.50 -1.14
N ALA A 80 8.94 13.28 -1.51
CA ALA A 80 8.28 12.35 -0.59
C ALA A 80 9.18 11.98 0.61
N ILE A 81 10.46 11.69 0.37
CA ILE A 81 11.45 11.43 1.42
C ILE A 81 11.61 12.64 2.33
N SER A 82 11.75 13.84 1.74
CA SER A 82 11.88 15.10 2.50
C SER A 82 10.65 15.41 3.34
N ALA A 83 9.44 15.00 2.89
CA ALA A 83 8.21 15.09 3.66
C ALA A 83 8.10 14.07 4.80
N GLY A 84 9.06 13.13 4.91
CA GLY A 84 9.10 12.13 5.97
C GLY A 84 8.45 10.81 5.65
N SER A 85 8.14 10.52 4.36
CA SER A 85 7.61 9.22 3.95
C SER A 85 8.48 8.07 4.44
N GLN A 86 7.85 7.06 5.02
CA GLN A 86 8.52 5.89 5.60
C GLN A 86 8.63 4.73 4.60
N PHE A 87 7.93 4.82 3.48
CA PHE A 87 8.10 3.96 2.31
C PHE A 87 7.63 4.66 1.04
N LEU A 88 8.12 4.19 -0.11
CA LEU A 88 7.73 4.68 -1.44
C LEU A 88 7.02 3.59 -2.23
N VAL A 89 6.07 3.99 -3.08
CA VAL A 89 5.38 3.07 -3.97
C VAL A 89 5.28 3.68 -5.37
N THR A 90 5.74 2.95 -6.37
CA THR A 90 5.58 3.33 -7.78
C THR A 90 4.49 2.48 -8.45
N PRO A 91 3.81 2.97 -9.50
CA PRO A 91 2.87 2.16 -10.27
C PRO A 91 3.54 1.32 -11.37
N CYS A 92 4.78 1.63 -11.70
CA CYS A 92 5.61 0.99 -12.73
C CYS A 92 7.08 1.16 -12.36
N TRP A 93 7.99 0.69 -13.20
CA TRP A 93 9.41 0.99 -13.10
C TRP A 93 9.67 2.50 -13.24
N VAL A 94 10.47 3.06 -12.33
CA VAL A 94 10.89 4.47 -12.37
C VAL A 94 12.37 4.54 -11.98
N ASP A 95 13.20 5.02 -12.90
CA ASP A 95 14.65 5.09 -12.70
C ASP A 95 15.05 5.96 -11.49
N GLY A 96 16.03 5.51 -10.74
CA GLY A 96 16.60 6.23 -9.60
C GLY A 96 15.79 6.17 -8.31
N VAL A 97 14.57 5.62 -8.31
CA VAL A 97 13.72 5.59 -7.10
C VAL A 97 14.19 4.54 -6.10
N ILE A 98 14.68 3.39 -6.57
CA ILE A 98 15.22 2.34 -5.69
C ILE A 98 16.46 2.87 -4.95
N GLU A 99 17.39 3.48 -5.67
CA GLU A 99 18.63 4.02 -5.13
C GLU A 99 18.37 5.13 -4.11
N LEU A 100 17.39 6.01 -4.38
CA LEU A 100 16.98 7.07 -3.45
C LEU A 100 16.36 6.47 -2.17
N ALA A 101 15.52 5.46 -2.28
CA ALA A 101 14.93 4.80 -1.13
C ALA A 101 16.00 4.08 -0.29
N GLN A 102 16.95 3.39 -0.94
CA GLN A 102 18.07 2.73 -0.28
C GLN A 102 18.97 3.74 0.45
N ALA A 103 19.32 4.85 -0.20
CA ALA A 103 20.09 5.92 0.40
C ALA A 103 19.40 6.56 1.61
N ALA A 104 18.08 6.64 1.60
CA ALA A 104 17.26 7.12 2.71
C ALA A 104 16.94 6.04 3.76
N ASN A 105 17.36 4.79 3.54
CA ASN A 105 17.07 3.62 4.37
C ASN A 105 15.57 3.40 4.61
N ILE A 106 14.74 3.57 3.58
CA ILE A 106 13.30 3.32 3.60
C ILE A 106 12.91 2.24 2.58
N ALA A 107 11.76 1.59 2.79
CA ALA A 107 11.27 0.58 1.88
C ALA A 107 10.76 1.19 0.56
N VAL A 108 10.93 0.46 -0.56
CA VAL A 108 10.34 0.81 -1.86
C VAL A 108 9.60 -0.38 -2.45
N LEU A 109 8.34 -0.15 -2.85
CA LEU A 109 7.50 -1.14 -3.53
C LEU A 109 7.34 -0.70 -4.98
N VAL A 110 7.98 -1.44 -5.90
CA VAL A 110 8.03 -1.09 -7.32
C VAL A 110 6.90 -1.75 -8.09
N GLY A 111 6.19 -0.98 -8.90
CA GLY A 111 5.09 -1.44 -9.73
C GLY A 111 5.55 -2.33 -10.88
N ALA A 112 4.82 -3.43 -11.11
CA ALA A 112 5.05 -4.39 -12.20
C ALA A 112 3.75 -5.12 -12.55
N ALA A 113 3.62 -5.53 -13.83
CA ALA A 113 2.46 -6.24 -14.34
C ALA A 113 2.80 -7.60 -14.98
N THR A 114 4.06 -7.83 -15.32
CA THR A 114 4.54 -9.06 -16.00
C THR A 114 5.60 -9.78 -15.15
N PRO A 115 5.81 -11.09 -15.37
CA PRO A 115 6.89 -11.82 -14.68
C PRO A 115 8.27 -11.20 -14.88
N SER A 116 8.57 -10.67 -16.08
CA SER A 116 9.85 -10.02 -16.37
C SER A 116 10.03 -8.74 -15.57
N GLU A 117 9.00 -7.90 -15.47
CA GLU A 117 9.04 -6.68 -14.68
C GLU A 117 9.14 -6.98 -13.18
N ILE A 118 8.42 -8.00 -12.69
CA ILE A 118 8.48 -8.45 -11.30
C ILE A 118 9.89 -8.90 -10.94
N TRP A 119 10.50 -9.73 -11.79
CA TRP A 119 11.85 -10.21 -11.57
C TRP A 119 12.88 -9.07 -11.65
N HIS A 120 12.73 -8.18 -12.62
CA HIS A 120 13.59 -7.00 -12.75
C HIS A 120 13.54 -6.11 -11.51
N ALA A 121 12.35 -5.75 -11.04
CA ALA A 121 12.18 -4.93 -9.84
C ALA A 121 12.82 -5.60 -8.60
N HIS A 122 12.60 -6.90 -8.42
CA HIS A 122 13.17 -7.65 -7.31
C HIS A 122 14.70 -7.69 -7.35
N THR A 123 15.29 -8.03 -8.50
CA THR A 123 16.76 -8.13 -8.66
C THR A 123 17.46 -6.77 -8.60
N ALA A 124 16.76 -5.69 -8.95
CA ALA A 124 17.25 -4.32 -8.78
C ALA A 124 17.23 -3.84 -7.33
N GLY A 125 16.65 -4.60 -6.39
CA GLY A 125 16.67 -4.28 -4.96
C GLY A 125 15.41 -3.62 -4.43
N ALA A 126 14.27 -3.73 -5.14
CA ALA A 126 12.98 -3.35 -4.58
C ALA A 126 12.68 -4.17 -3.30
N SER A 127 12.21 -3.51 -2.25
CA SER A 127 11.85 -4.16 -0.98
C SER A 127 10.66 -5.11 -1.15
N ALA A 128 9.74 -4.78 -2.05
CA ALA A 128 8.63 -5.61 -2.49
C ALA A 128 8.18 -5.18 -3.90
N VAL A 129 7.34 -5.98 -4.55
CA VAL A 129 6.79 -5.66 -5.87
C VAL A 129 5.29 -5.43 -5.76
N LYS A 130 4.84 -4.26 -6.20
CA LYS A 130 3.42 -3.93 -6.36
C LYS A 130 2.92 -4.49 -7.67
N VAL A 131 2.12 -5.55 -7.64
CA VAL A 131 1.45 -6.09 -8.84
C VAL A 131 0.28 -5.17 -9.18
N PHE A 132 0.41 -4.41 -10.30
CA PHE A 132 -0.57 -3.39 -10.66
C PHE A 132 -0.76 -3.28 -12.18
N PRO A 133 -2.03 -3.20 -12.67
CA PRO A 133 -3.30 -3.38 -11.93
C PRO A 133 -3.65 -4.86 -11.77
N ALA A 134 -3.78 -5.34 -10.53
CA ALA A 134 -3.81 -6.76 -10.20
C ALA A 134 -4.95 -7.57 -10.87
N THR A 135 -6.16 -7.02 -10.93
CA THR A 135 -7.30 -7.71 -11.58
C THR A 135 -7.12 -7.83 -13.09
N CYS A 136 -6.49 -6.83 -13.74
CA CYS A 136 -6.30 -6.82 -15.19
C CYS A 136 -5.26 -7.84 -15.65
N VAL A 137 -4.30 -8.21 -14.78
CA VAL A 137 -3.27 -9.21 -15.13
C VAL A 137 -3.65 -10.64 -14.73
N GLY A 138 -4.87 -10.86 -14.23
CA GLY A 138 -5.38 -12.21 -13.93
C GLY A 138 -5.62 -12.51 -12.44
N GLY A 139 -5.51 -11.51 -11.57
CA GLY A 139 -5.92 -11.61 -10.16
C GLY A 139 -5.14 -12.65 -9.35
N PRO A 140 -5.80 -13.35 -8.41
CA PRO A 140 -5.16 -14.37 -7.58
C PRO A 140 -4.55 -15.54 -8.36
N ALA A 141 -5.11 -15.86 -9.54
CA ALA A 141 -4.57 -16.92 -10.39
C ALA A 141 -3.19 -16.55 -10.94
N PHE A 142 -3.02 -15.31 -11.41
CA PHE A 142 -1.73 -14.79 -11.83
C PHE A 142 -0.69 -14.83 -10.69
N LEU A 143 -1.08 -14.39 -9.49
CA LEU A 143 -0.17 -14.42 -8.34
C LEU A 143 0.33 -15.83 -8.03
N ARG A 144 -0.54 -16.84 -8.04
CA ARG A 144 -0.14 -18.23 -7.80
C ARG A 144 0.91 -18.72 -8.80
N GLN A 145 0.75 -18.39 -10.10
CA GLN A 145 1.70 -18.76 -11.13
C GLN A 145 3.06 -18.05 -10.94
N VAL A 146 3.04 -16.76 -10.65
CA VAL A 146 4.26 -15.97 -10.38
C VAL A 146 4.98 -16.49 -9.14
N ARG A 147 4.25 -16.79 -8.06
CA ARG A 147 4.80 -17.33 -6.81
C ARG A 147 5.43 -18.72 -6.99
N ALA A 148 4.90 -19.53 -7.89
CA ALA A 148 5.48 -20.84 -8.19
C ALA A 148 6.89 -20.72 -8.80
N VAL A 149 7.14 -19.66 -9.56
CA VAL A 149 8.43 -19.39 -10.22
C VAL A 149 9.35 -18.53 -9.33
N PHE A 150 8.79 -17.56 -8.60
CA PHE A 150 9.53 -16.60 -7.77
C PHE A 150 9.08 -16.66 -6.30
N PRO A 151 9.30 -17.76 -5.58
CA PRO A 151 8.74 -17.98 -4.23
C PRO A 151 9.24 -16.96 -3.18
N GLY A 152 10.42 -16.37 -3.39
CA GLY A 152 11.04 -15.39 -2.48
C GLY A 152 10.59 -13.95 -2.68
N VAL A 153 9.88 -13.61 -3.77
CA VAL A 153 9.51 -12.23 -4.07
C VAL A 153 8.29 -11.79 -3.25
N PRO A 154 8.38 -10.74 -2.40
CA PRO A 154 7.21 -10.20 -1.71
C PRO A 154 6.31 -9.46 -2.70
N LEU A 155 5.06 -9.92 -2.87
CA LEU A 155 4.10 -9.35 -3.83
C LEU A 155 2.95 -8.65 -3.12
N MET A 156 2.67 -7.38 -3.51
CA MET A 156 1.54 -6.58 -3.07
C MET A 156 0.59 -6.31 -4.24
N PRO A 157 -0.41 -7.14 -4.50
CA PRO A 157 -1.42 -6.85 -5.52
C PRO A 157 -2.22 -5.61 -5.15
N THR A 158 -2.40 -4.74 -6.13
CA THR A 158 -3.14 -3.47 -6.01
C THR A 158 -3.92 -3.21 -7.31
N GLY A 159 -5.07 -2.56 -7.23
CA GLY A 159 -5.92 -2.28 -8.39
C GLY A 159 -6.95 -3.37 -8.63
N GLY A 160 -8.22 -3.05 -8.32
CA GLY A 160 -9.36 -3.96 -8.38
C GLY A 160 -9.47 -4.93 -7.19
N VAL A 161 -8.55 -4.87 -6.23
CA VAL A 161 -8.68 -5.63 -4.97
C VAL A 161 -9.82 -5.03 -4.14
N SER A 162 -10.74 -5.86 -3.70
CA SER A 162 -11.89 -5.49 -2.86
C SER A 162 -11.78 -6.11 -1.46
N ILE A 163 -12.64 -5.67 -0.55
CA ILE A 163 -12.79 -6.30 0.77
C ILE A 163 -13.12 -7.79 0.63
N ASP A 164 -13.92 -8.15 -0.38
CA ASP A 164 -14.35 -9.54 -0.60
C ASP A 164 -13.24 -10.42 -1.17
N THR A 165 -12.37 -9.88 -2.03
CA THR A 165 -11.32 -10.64 -2.71
C THR A 165 -9.95 -10.60 -2.02
N ALA A 166 -9.78 -9.74 -1.01
CA ALA A 166 -8.48 -9.55 -0.33
C ALA A 166 -7.91 -10.86 0.23
N ALA A 167 -8.75 -11.69 0.84
CA ALA A 167 -8.35 -12.99 1.40
C ALA A 167 -7.85 -13.96 0.32
N ASP A 168 -8.45 -13.94 -0.89
CA ASP A 168 -8.05 -14.80 -2.00
C ASP A 168 -6.66 -14.45 -2.52
N TYR A 169 -6.30 -13.15 -2.54
CA TYR A 169 -4.97 -12.70 -2.90
C TYR A 169 -3.92 -13.13 -1.85
N LEU A 170 -4.24 -13.03 -0.56
CA LEU A 170 -3.36 -13.52 0.49
C LEU A 170 -3.17 -15.04 0.43
N ALA A 171 -4.25 -15.79 0.19
CA ALA A 171 -4.19 -17.25 -0.03
C ALA A 171 -3.40 -17.61 -1.30
N ALA A 172 -3.35 -16.72 -2.29
CA ALA A 172 -2.52 -16.87 -3.48
C ALA A 172 -1.04 -16.51 -3.26
N GLY A 173 -0.66 -16.10 -2.04
CA GLY A 173 0.72 -15.81 -1.65
C GLY A 173 1.12 -14.34 -1.68
N ALA A 174 0.17 -13.40 -1.73
CA ALA A 174 0.47 -12.00 -1.47
C ALA A 174 0.94 -11.82 -0.01
N PHE A 175 1.96 -10.98 0.23
CA PHE A 175 2.38 -10.67 1.59
C PHE A 175 1.46 -9.63 2.26
N CYS A 176 0.89 -8.73 1.45
CA CYS A 176 -0.19 -7.81 1.80
C CYS A 176 -0.93 -7.41 0.51
N VAL A 177 -2.04 -6.67 0.64
CA VAL A 177 -2.83 -6.18 -0.49
C VAL A 177 -3.01 -4.67 -0.41
N GLY A 178 -3.02 -3.98 -1.57
CA GLY A 178 -3.32 -2.55 -1.65
C GLY A 178 -4.79 -2.31 -2.02
N LEU A 179 -5.53 -1.55 -1.20
CA LEU A 179 -6.94 -1.20 -1.46
C LEU A 179 -7.11 0.32 -1.51
N GLY A 180 -7.68 0.83 -2.61
CA GLY A 180 -7.93 2.26 -2.80
C GLY A 180 -9.36 2.69 -2.43
N SER A 181 -10.13 3.09 -3.44
CA SER A 181 -11.49 3.63 -3.31
C SER A 181 -12.49 2.71 -2.60
N GLU A 182 -12.18 1.43 -2.52
CA GLU A 182 -12.98 0.47 -1.76
C GLU A 182 -13.05 0.83 -0.27
N LEU A 183 -11.93 1.25 0.33
CA LEU A 183 -11.87 1.62 1.75
C LEU A 183 -12.29 3.06 2.02
N ALA A 184 -11.91 3.97 1.14
CA ALA A 184 -12.18 5.40 1.28
C ALA A 184 -12.88 5.94 0.01
N PRO A 185 -14.17 5.62 -0.21
CA PRO A 185 -14.90 6.09 -1.37
C PRO A 185 -14.98 7.62 -1.41
N ALA A 186 -14.77 8.23 -2.58
CA ALA A 186 -14.79 9.69 -2.74
C ALA A 186 -16.07 10.32 -2.19
N ALA A 187 -17.24 9.75 -2.49
CA ALA A 187 -18.52 10.23 -1.98
C ALA A 187 -18.61 10.23 -0.43
N ALA A 188 -18.00 9.24 0.24
CA ALA A 188 -17.96 9.20 1.71
C ALA A 188 -17.02 10.29 2.27
N LEU A 189 -15.90 10.56 1.59
CA LEU A 189 -14.97 11.61 1.98
C LEU A 189 -15.58 13.01 1.80
N GLU A 190 -16.28 13.23 0.70
CA GLU A 190 -16.99 14.49 0.41
C GLU A 190 -18.12 14.74 1.41
N ALA A 191 -18.91 13.71 1.72
CA ALA A 191 -20.00 13.81 2.69
C ALA A 191 -19.53 13.84 4.16
N GLY A 192 -18.23 13.63 4.44
CA GLY A 192 -17.74 13.51 5.82
C GLY A 192 -18.22 12.26 6.55
N ASP A 193 -18.60 11.21 5.79
CA ASP A 193 -19.14 9.95 6.34
C ASP A 193 -18.04 9.07 6.94
N ARG A 194 -17.59 9.48 8.13
CA ARG A 194 -16.58 8.76 8.93
C ARG A 194 -17.01 7.33 9.24
N ALA A 195 -18.29 7.13 9.57
CA ALA A 195 -18.79 5.83 9.98
C ALA A 195 -18.63 4.80 8.87
N ARG A 196 -18.93 5.17 7.64
CA ARG A 196 -18.77 4.31 6.45
C ARG A 196 -17.33 3.89 6.20
N VAL A 197 -16.37 4.81 6.34
CA VAL A 197 -14.94 4.50 6.15
C VAL A 197 -14.44 3.54 7.23
N ILE A 198 -14.77 3.81 8.50
CA ILE A 198 -14.39 2.95 9.63
C ILE A 198 -15.02 1.56 9.51
N ASP A 199 -16.30 1.46 9.14
CA ASP A 199 -16.98 0.18 8.96
C ASP A 199 -16.31 -0.68 7.88
N LYS A 200 -16.01 -0.08 6.72
CA LYS A 200 -15.27 -0.77 5.65
C LYS A 200 -13.90 -1.26 6.09
N ALA A 201 -13.13 -0.43 6.79
CA ALA A 201 -11.82 -0.82 7.31
C ALA A 201 -11.92 -1.98 8.31
N ARG A 202 -12.87 -1.92 9.24
CA ARG A 202 -13.11 -3.00 10.22
C ARG A 202 -13.57 -4.30 9.56
N LYS A 203 -14.44 -4.22 8.55
CA LYS A 203 -14.85 -5.40 7.75
C LYS A 203 -13.65 -6.05 7.07
N LEU A 204 -12.77 -5.26 6.47
CA LEU A 204 -11.54 -5.80 5.89
C LEU A 204 -10.68 -6.48 6.94
N LEU A 205 -10.35 -5.79 8.05
CA LEU A 205 -9.50 -6.34 9.11
C LEU A 205 -10.07 -7.64 9.68
N ALA A 206 -11.38 -7.72 9.90
CA ALA A 206 -12.03 -8.95 10.37
C ALA A 206 -11.87 -10.12 9.39
N ARG A 207 -11.89 -9.88 8.08
CA ARG A 207 -11.66 -10.92 7.06
C ARG A 207 -10.20 -11.36 6.95
N LEU A 208 -9.24 -10.48 7.27
CA LEU A 208 -7.82 -10.77 7.18
C LEU A 208 -7.25 -11.41 8.45
N THR A 209 -7.97 -11.32 9.55
CA THR A 209 -7.63 -12.01 10.79
C THR A 209 -8.20 -13.42 10.74
N PRO A 210 -7.37 -14.49 10.79
CA PRO A 210 -7.92 -15.84 10.86
C PRO A 210 -8.80 -15.95 12.10
N PRO A 211 -9.90 -16.72 12.05
CA PRO A 211 -10.69 -17.00 13.24
C PRO A 211 -9.74 -17.57 14.31
N SER A 212 -9.80 -17.04 15.52
CA SER A 212 -9.06 -17.59 16.66
C SER A 212 -9.44 -19.07 16.76
N THR A 213 -8.52 -19.96 16.46
CA THR A 213 -8.71 -21.39 16.72
C THR A 213 -8.76 -21.49 18.24
N ILE A 214 -9.96 -21.57 18.81
CA ILE A 214 -10.14 -21.95 20.20
C ILE A 214 -9.64 -23.39 20.23
N ALA A 215 -8.43 -23.59 20.74
CA ALA A 215 -7.96 -24.92 21.11
C ALA A 215 -8.92 -25.45 22.18
N VAL A 216 -9.71 -26.44 21.84
CA VAL A 216 -10.53 -27.24 22.77
C VAL A 216 -9.64 -28.30 23.37
#